data_e57bddf182f5e18a6700c0ab4c912232
#
_entry.id   e57bddf182f5e18a6700c0ab4c912232
#
_cell.length_a   1.000
_cell.length_b   1.000
_cell.length_c   1.000
_cell.angle_alpha   90.00
_cell.angle_beta   90.00
_cell.angle_gamma   90.00
#
_symmetry.space_group_name_H-M   'P 1'
#
loop_
_entity.id
_entity.type
_entity.pdbx_description
1 polymer ?
#
loop_
_entity_poly.entity_id
_entity_poly.type
_entity_poly.pdbx_seq_one_letter_code
_entity_poly.pdbx_strand_id
1 'polypeptide(L)'
;VVLAAVVACTRVPPLANTHPSAAALASALLDGLARRDRATLEGLALNEREFRDHVWPQLPAARPERNLPFSFVWGDLRQKSILTLGNVIAREGGKRYELIDVRFAGETDYQTYRVHREATLWVRDSRGAETDLRVCGSMIEKDGAWKVFSYVVEE
;
A
#
# COMPACT_ATOMS: atom_id res chain seq x y z
N VAL A 1 28.63 -26.08 34.26
CA VAL A 1 27.66 -26.21 33.15
C VAL A 1 27.20 -24.77 32.82
N VAL A 2 27.70 -24.22 31.71
CA VAL A 2 27.29 -22.89 31.20
C VAL A 2 26.13 -23.11 30.26
N LEU A 3 24.93 -22.70 30.65
CA LEU A 3 23.77 -22.64 29.77
C LEU A 3 23.95 -21.43 28.85
N ALA A 4 24.26 -21.68 27.59
CA ALA A 4 24.20 -20.64 26.55
C ALA A 4 22.72 -20.41 26.19
N ALA A 5 22.17 -19.27 26.64
CA ALA A 5 20.85 -18.83 26.19
C ALA A 5 20.97 -18.41 24.71
N VAL A 6 20.46 -19.22 23.80
CA VAL A 6 20.29 -18.85 22.40
C VAL A 6 19.13 -17.85 22.34
N VAL A 7 19.47 -16.57 22.27
CA VAL A 7 18.50 -15.52 21.94
C VAL A 7 18.14 -15.70 20.47
N ALA A 8 17.03 -16.36 20.22
CA ALA A 8 16.44 -16.41 18.90
C ALA A 8 15.95 -14.99 18.55
N CYS A 9 16.73 -14.26 17.77
CA CYS A 9 16.26 -13.04 17.12
C CYS A 9 15.09 -13.44 16.22
N THR A 10 13.87 -13.25 16.66
CA THR A 10 12.67 -13.38 15.85
C THR A 10 12.70 -12.30 14.76
N ARG A 11 13.20 -12.69 13.60
CA ARG A 11 13.29 -11.80 12.43
C ARG A 11 11.88 -11.49 11.97
N VAL A 12 11.53 -10.19 11.93
CA VAL A 12 10.24 -9.75 11.39
C VAL A 12 10.15 -10.19 9.92
N PRO A 13 9.10 -10.95 9.53
CA PRO A 13 8.94 -11.39 8.15
C PRO A 13 8.88 -10.20 7.19
N PRO A 14 9.44 -10.29 5.98
CA PRO A 14 9.35 -9.24 4.98
C PRO A 14 7.90 -9.01 4.53
N LEU A 15 7.66 -7.89 3.86
CA LEU A 15 6.37 -7.61 3.23
C LEU A 15 6.05 -8.71 2.21
N ALA A 16 4.79 -9.17 2.21
CA ALA A 16 4.30 -10.17 1.26
C ALA A 16 3.59 -9.52 0.06
N ASN A 17 3.41 -10.28 -1.04
CA ASN A 17 2.73 -9.81 -2.25
C ASN A 17 3.28 -8.47 -2.76
N THR A 18 4.59 -8.32 -2.76
CA THR A 18 5.29 -7.12 -3.21
C THR A 18 5.61 -7.19 -4.69
N HIS A 19 5.90 -6.03 -5.26
CA HIS A 19 6.32 -5.88 -6.64
C HIS A 19 7.68 -5.18 -6.73
N PRO A 20 8.45 -5.39 -7.81
CA PRO A 20 9.81 -4.86 -7.93
C PRO A 20 9.87 -3.35 -8.28
N SER A 21 8.73 -2.75 -8.62
CA SER A 21 8.65 -1.33 -8.98
C SER A 21 7.24 -0.78 -8.79
N ALA A 22 7.11 0.54 -8.75
CA ALA A 22 5.82 1.22 -8.78
C ALA A 22 5.01 0.85 -10.03
N ALA A 23 5.65 0.77 -11.18
CA ALA A 23 4.99 0.40 -12.44
C ALA A 23 4.45 -1.04 -12.41
N ALA A 24 5.23 -1.99 -11.87
CA ALA A 24 4.77 -3.38 -11.72
C ALA A 24 3.59 -3.48 -10.75
N LEU A 25 3.63 -2.76 -9.64
CA LEU A 25 2.51 -2.70 -8.69
C LEU A 25 1.27 -2.05 -9.31
N ALA A 26 1.44 -0.94 -10.03
CA ALA A 26 0.34 -0.27 -10.73
C ALA A 26 -0.30 -1.18 -11.79
N SER A 27 0.50 -1.92 -12.54
CA SER A 27 -0.02 -2.91 -13.52
C SER A 27 -0.82 -4.02 -12.83
N ALA A 28 -0.37 -4.50 -11.68
CA ALA A 28 -1.10 -5.49 -10.89
C ALA A 28 -2.44 -4.93 -10.35
N LEU A 29 -2.47 -3.66 -9.93
CA LEU A 29 -3.70 -2.96 -9.54
C LEU A 29 -4.70 -2.89 -10.70
N LEU A 30 -4.25 -2.45 -11.89
CA LEU A 30 -5.10 -2.35 -13.07
C LEU A 30 -5.64 -3.71 -13.52
N ASP A 31 -4.83 -4.76 -13.44
CA ASP A 31 -5.26 -6.12 -13.76
C ASP A 31 -6.30 -6.65 -12.75
N GLY A 32 -6.08 -6.43 -11.46
CA GLY A 32 -7.04 -6.77 -10.40
C GLY A 32 -8.38 -6.04 -10.58
N LEU A 33 -8.35 -4.76 -10.95
CA LEU A 33 -9.55 -3.98 -11.25
C LEU A 33 -10.28 -4.49 -12.48
N ALA A 34 -9.56 -4.81 -13.57
CA ALA A 34 -10.16 -5.37 -14.79
C ALA A 34 -10.91 -6.68 -14.51
N ARG A 35 -10.42 -7.49 -13.59
CA ARG A 35 -11.03 -8.75 -13.16
C ARG A 35 -12.04 -8.59 -12.02
N ARG A 36 -12.19 -7.40 -11.46
CA ARG A 36 -12.96 -7.13 -10.23
C ARG A 36 -12.55 -8.04 -9.06
N ASP A 37 -11.27 -8.38 -9.00
CA ASP A 37 -10.72 -9.31 -8.00
C ASP A 37 -10.37 -8.57 -6.71
N ARG A 38 -11.38 -8.40 -5.87
CA ARG A 38 -11.24 -7.71 -4.58
C ARG A 38 -10.17 -8.37 -3.70
N ALA A 39 -10.12 -9.69 -3.63
CA ALA A 39 -9.18 -10.40 -2.76
C ALA A 39 -7.72 -10.11 -3.17
N THR A 40 -7.42 -10.16 -4.47
CA THR A 40 -6.11 -9.77 -4.99
C THR A 40 -5.79 -8.31 -4.68
N LEU A 41 -6.73 -7.39 -4.90
CA LEU A 41 -6.54 -5.96 -4.62
C LEU A 41 -6.28 -5.69 -3.13
N GLU A 42 -7.04 -6.33 -2.23
CA GLU A 42 -6.78 -6.24 -0.78
C GLU A 42 -5.40 -6.77 -0.42
N GLY A 43 -4.96 -7.85 -1.05
CA GLY A 43 -3.63 -8.44 -0.84
C GLY A 43 -2.46 -7.58 -1.33
N LEU A 44 -2.69 -6.64 -2.24
CA LEU A 44 -1.69 -5.66 -2.69
C LEU A 44 -1.43 -4.56 -1.67
N ALA A 45 -2.32 -4.35 -0.70
CA ALA A 45 -2.15 -3.37 0.36
C ALA A 45 -1.54 -3.98 1.62
N LEU A 46 -0.97 -3.12 2.47
CA LEU A 46 -0.48 -3.53 3.79
C LEU A 46 -1.60 -4.20 4.60
N ASN A 47 -1.28 -5.33 5.20
CA ASN A 47 -2.12 -5.95 6.22
C ASN A 47 -1.76 -5.44 7.62
N GLU A 48 -2.56 -5.82 8.62
CA GLU A 48 -2.39 -5.38 10.01
C GLU A 48 -1.01 -5.72 10.58
N ARG A 49 -0.53 -6.94 10.33
CA ARG A 49 0.78 -7.39 10.82
C ARG A 49 1.91 -6.60 10.18
N GLU A 50 1.87 -6.40 8.86
CA GLU A 50 2.88 -5.63 8.14
C GLU A 50 2.90 -4.17 8.62
N PHE A 51 1.73 -3.57 8.81
CA PHE A 51 1.62 -2.21 9.34
C PHE A 51 2.17 -2.12 10.78
N ARG A 52 1.83 -3.08 11.66
CA ARG A 52 2.32 -3.13 13.03
C ARG A 52 3.84 -3.28 13.12
N ASP A 53 4.38 -4.21 12.32
CA ASP A 53 5.76 -4.64 12.47
C ASP A 53 6.76 -3.73 11.72
N HIS A 54 6.36 -3.20 10.56
CA HIS A 54 7.25 -2.43 9.69
C HIS A 54 6.99 -0.92 9.71
N VAL A 55 5.74 -0.49 9.86
CA VAL A 55 5.33 0.91 9.66
C VAL A 55 5.14 1.64 10.99
N TRP A 56 4.29 1.10 11.85
CA TRP A 56 3.88 1.72 13.10
C TRP A 56 5.03 2.23 13.97
N PRO A 57 6.12 1.46 14.21
CA PRO A 57 7.20 1.89 15.12
C PRO A 57 7.88 3.19 14.70
N GLN A 58 7.79 3.58 13.44
CA GLN A 58 8.44 4.77 12.88
C GLN A 58 7.48 5.93 12.65
N LEU A 59 6.18 5.73 12.86
CA LEU A 59 5.21 6.80 12.71
C LEU A 59 5.23 7.76 13.91
N PRO A 60 5.07 9.07 13.67
CA PRO A 60 4.90 10.03 14.76
C PRO A 60 3.73 9.69 15.68
N ALA A 61 2.68 9.07 15.15
CA ALA A 61 1.51 8.61 15.91
C ALA A 61 1.83 7.53 16.95
N ALA A 62 2.90 6.75 16.75
CA ALA A 62 3.33 5.70 17.67
C ALA A 62 4.08 6.24 18.90
N ARG A 63 4.43 7.53 18.91
CA ARG A 63 5.15 8.14 20.05
C ARG A 63 4.25 8.13 21.29
N PRO A 64 4.78 7.73 22.47
CA PRO A 64 4.00 7.66 23.71
C PRO A 64 3.27 8.95 24.06
N GLU A 65 3.86 10.10 23.75
CA GLU A 65 3.29 11.43 24.02
C GLU A 65 1.98 11.70 23.25
N ARG A 66 1.77 11.00 22.14
CA ARG A 66 0.55 11.09 21.35
C ARG A 66 -0.61 10.34 21.97
N ASN A 67 -0.33 9.37 22.83
CA ASN A 67 -1.34 8.54 23.50
C ASN A 67 -2.39 7.96 22.55
N LEU A 68 -1.95 7.54 21.35
CA LEU A 68 -2.79 6.94 20.31
C LEU A 68 -2.59 5.42 20.31
N PRO A 69 -3.61 4.62 20.63
CA PRO A 69 -3.52 3.18 20.52
C PRO A 69 -3.33 2.73 19.07
N PHE A 70 -2.48 1.72 18.86
CA PHE A 70 -2.30 1.09 17.54
C PHE A 70 -3.63 0.67 16.91
N SER A 71 -4.49 0.01 17.69
CA SER A 71 -5.80 -0.50 17.22
C SER A 71 -6.70 0.60 16.68
N PHE A 72 -6.64 1.80 17.27
CA PHE A 72 -7.40 2.95 16.79
C PHE A 72 -6.89 3.44 15.45
N VAL A 73 -5.57 3.63 15.32
CA VAL A 73 -4.96 4.13 14.07
C VAL A 73 -5.12 3.13 12.95
N TRP A 74 -4.83 1.85 13.21
CA TRP A 74 -5.01 0.80 12.22
C TRP A 74 -6.49 0.61 11.82
N GLY A 75 -7.40 0.60 12.80
CA GLY A 75 -8.83 0.45 12.56
C GLY A 75 -9.39 1.55 11.65
N ASP A 76 -9.04 2.81 11.90
CA ASP A 76 -9.44 3.96 11.07
C ASP A 76 -8.88 3.84 9.65
N LEU A 77 -7.57 3.58 9.52
CA LEU A 77 -6.92 3.43 8.22
C LEU A 77 -7.54 2.28 7.41
N ARG A 78 -7.73 1.12 8.04
CA ARG A 78 -8.30 -0.06 7.40
C ARG A 78 -9.73 0.19 6.93
N GLN A 79 -10.56 0.76 7.77
CA GLN A 79 -11.95 1.06 7.42
C GLN A 79 -12.05 1.99 6.22
N LYS A 80 -11.31 3.08 6.23
CA LYS A 80 -11.26 4.04 5.12
C LYS A 80 -10.74 3.38 3.83
N SER A 81 -9.68 2.59 3.95
CA SER A 81 -9.06 1.88 2.83
C SER A 81 -10.03 0.89 2.16
N ILE A 82 -10.76 0.10 2.95
CA ILE A 82 -11.76 -0.87 2.45
C ILE A 82 -12.91 -0.15 1.75
N LEU A 83 -13.41 0.95 2.30
CA LEU A 83 -14.50 1.72 1.72
C LEU A 83 -14.06 2.34 0.38
N THR A 84 -12.89 2.95 0.34
CA THR A 84 -12.34 3.54 -0.88
C THR A 84 -12.10 2.48 -1.95
N LEU A 85 -11.53 1.32 -1.60
CA LEU A 85 -11.37 0.21 -2.55
C LEU A 85 -12.70 -0.24 -3.14
N GLY A 86 -13.75 -0.34 -2.31
CA GLY A 86 -15.10 -0.66 -2.77
C GLY A 86 -15.60 0.32 -3.82
N ASN A 87 -15.40 1.61 -3.59
CA ASN A 87 -15.79 2.68 -4.52
C ASN A 87 -14.96 2.62 -5.82
N VAL A 88 -13.66 2.36 -5.72
CA VAL A 88 -12.77 2.21 -6.89
C VAL A 88 -13.20 1.02 -7.73
N ILE A 89 -13.48 -0.15 -7.12
CA ILE A 89 -13.97 -1.33 -7.85
C ILE A 89 -15.33 -1.05 -8.52
N ALA A 90 -16.23 -0.34 -7.85
CA ALA A 90 -17.53 0.01 -8.41
C ALA A 90 -17.39 0.92 -9.63
N ARG A 91 -16.45 1.88 -9.60
CA ARG A 91 -16.24 2.86 -10.67
C ARG A 91 -15.41 2.31 -11.82
N GLU A 92 -14.32 1.59 -11.51
CA GLU A 92 -13.30 1.18 -12.49
C GLU A 92 -13.30 -0.32 -12.77
N GLY A 93 -14.00 -1.13 -11.98
CA GLY A 93 -14.03 -2.58 -12.13
C GLY A 93 -14.55 -3.03 -13.50
N GLY A 94 -13.84 -3.98 -14.11
CA GLY A 94 -14.14 -4.50 -15.44
C GLY A 94 -13.59 -3.68 -16.60
N LYS A 95 -13.07 -2.48 -16.35
CA LYS A 95 -12.42 -1.65 -17.36
C LYS A 95 -10.97 -2.10 -17.55
N ARG A 96 -10.49 -2.08 -18.78
CA ARG A 96 -9.11 -2.38 -19.13
C ARG A 96 -8.37 -1.11 -19.45
N TYR A 97 -7.23 -0.95 -18.81
CA TYR A 97 -6.34 0.18 -19.01
C TYR A 97 -4.92 -0.31 -19.28
N GLU A 98 -4.22 0.40 -20.15
CA GLU A 98 -2.78 0.27 -20.35
C GLU A 98 -2.08 1.32 -19.48
N LEU A 99 -1.13 0.90 -18.65
CA LEU A 99 -0.33 1.82 -17.85
C LEU A 99 0.68 2.54 -18.74
N ILE A 100 0.72 3.87 -18.65
CA ILE A 100 1.72 4.71 -19.32
C ILE A 100 2.77 5.15 -18.30
N ASP A 101 2.35 5.64 -17.13
CA ASP A 101 3.24 6.18 -16.10
C ASP A 101 2.60 6.13 -14.71
N VAL A 102 3.44 6.20 -13.67
CA VAL A 102 3.02 6.37 -12.28
C VAL A 102 3.67 7.63 -11.73
N ARG A 103 2.86 8.52 -11.18
CA ARG A 103 3.29 9.79 -10.61
C ARG A 103 2.89 9.88 -9.16
N PHE A 104 3.67 10.63 -8.38
CA PHE A 104 3.43 10.86 -6.96
C PHE A 104 3.46 12.36 -6.66
N ALA A 105 2.65 12.80 -5.70
CA ALA A 105 2.66 14.18 -5.23
C ALA A 105 3.91 14.50 -4.39
N GLY A 106 4.54 13.48 -3.81
CA GLY A 106 5.76 13.63 -3.01
C GLY A 106 6.16 12.32 -2.34
N GLU A 107 7.20 12.41 -1.54
CA GLU A 107 7.78 11.30 -0.81
C GLU A 107 7.98 11.66 0.66
N THR A 108 7.91 10.68 1.53
CA THR A 108 8.30 10.79 2.94
C THR A 108 9.22 9.64 3.27
N ASP A 109 10.45 9.99 3.68
CA ASP A 109 11.44 9.01 4.12
C ASP A 109 11.27 8.70 5.60
N TYR A 110 11.26 7.41 5.91
CA TYR A 110 11.36 6.86 7.25
C TYR A 110 12.68 6.09 7.38
N GLN A 111 13.02 5.59 8.56
CA GLN A 111 14.31 4.95 8.80
C GLN A 111 14.54 3.71 7.92
N THR A 112 13.50 2.90 7.67
CA THR A 112 13.62 1.62 6.96
C THR A 112 12.73 1.48 5.74
N TYR A 113 11.92 2.51 5.42
CA TYR A 113 11.04 2.52 4.26
C TYR A 113 10.77 3.95 3.79
N ARG A 114 10.22 4.05 2.58
CA ARG A 114 9.76 5.31 1.99
C ARG A 114 8.29 5.20 1.62
N VAL A 115 7.54 6.25 1.84
CA VAL A 115 6.16 6.38 1.38
C VAL A 115 6.12 7.37 0.22
N HIS A 116 5.70 6.87 -0.95
CA HIS A 116 5.42 7.68 -2.12
C HIS A 116 3.95 8.08 -2.06
N ARG A 117 3.70 9.39 -1.87
CA ARG A 117 2.38 9.92 -1.54
C ARG A 117 1.54 10.19 -2.77
N GLU A 118 0.24 9.94 -2.67
CA GLU A 118 -0.76 10.32 -3.64
C GLU A 118 -0.44 9.79 -5.05
N ALA A 119 -0.48 8.48 -5.22
CA ALA A 119 -0.23 7.84 -6.50
C ALA A 119 -1.30 8.20 -7.54
N THR A 120 -0.85 8.67 -8.68
CA THR A 120 -1.68 8.90 -9.87
C THR A 120 -1.15 8.06 -11.01
N LEU A 121 -2.02 7.22 -11.58
CA LEU A 121 -1.71 6.38 -12.73
C LEU A 121 -2.10 7.11 -14.00
N TRP A 122 -1.14 7.37 -14.88
CA TRP A 122 -1.41 7.84 -16.23
C TRP A 122 -1.67 6.61 -17.10
N VAL A 123 -2.84 6.53 -17.69
CA VAL A 123 -3.31 5.32 -18.38
C VAL A 123 -3.95 5.65 -19.73
N ARG A 124 -4.02 4.63 -20.59
CA ARG A 124 -4.78 4.67 -21.83
C ARG A 124 -5.93 3.67 -21.75
N ASP A 125 -7.13 4.10 -22.07
CA ASP A 125 -8.32 3.24 -22.10
C ASP A 125 -8.39 2.40 -23.39
N SER A 126 -9.39 1.53 -23.48
CA SER A 126 -9.60 0.65 -24.63
C SER A 126 -9.93 1.40 -25.95
N ARG A 127 -10.27 2.68 -25.86
CA ARG A 127 -10.54 3.56 -27.01
C ARG A 127 -9.32 4.37 -27.44
N GLY A 128 -8.19 4.23 -26.71
CA GLY A 128 -6.97 4.98 -26.95
C GLY A 128 -6.92 6.35 -26.24
N ALA A 129 -7.93 6.72 -25.46
CA ALA A 129 -7.93 7.96 -24.70
C ALA A 129 -7.04 7.84 -23.46
N GLU A 130 -6.23 8.86 -23.23
CA GLU A 130 -5.34 8.93 -22.05
C GLU A 130 -6.01 9.73 -20.93
N THR A 131 -5.84 9.26 -19.70
CA THR A 131 -6.40 9.91 -18.52
C THR A 131 -5.60 9.57 -17.27
N ASP A 132 -5.77 10.38 -16.23
CA ASP A 132 -5.28 10.10 -14.88
C ASP A 132 -6.30 9.25 -14.12
N LEU A 133 -5.80 8.22 -13.42
CA LEU A 133 -6.57 7.43 -12.48
C LEU A 133 -5.97 7.49 -11.09
N ARG A 134 -6.82 7.73 -10.10
CA ARG A 134 -6.47 7.59 -8.68
C ARG A 134 -7.18 6.36 -8.12
N VAL A 135 -6.49 5.24 -8.12
CA VAL A 135 -7.02 3.92 -7.71
C VAL A 135 -6.48 3.44 -6.37
N CYS A 136 -5.43 4.06 -5.88
CA CYS A 136 -4.91 3.90 -4.53
C CYS A 136 -4.39 5.24 -4.02
N GLY A 137 -4.13 5.32 -2.72
CA GLY A 137 -3.51 6.48 -2.11
C GLY A 137 -1.99 6.44 -2.27
N SER A 138 -1.29 6.10 -1.22
CA SER A 138 0.19 6.05 -1.23
C SER A 138 0.69 4.63 -1.48
N MET A 139 1.94 4.53 -1.95
CA MET A 139 2.69 3.29 -2.07
C MET A 139 3.87 3.28 -1.10
N ILE A 140 4.17 2.15 -0.50
CA ILE A 140 5.34 1.92 0.34
C ILE A 140 6.42 1.21 -0.47
N GLU A 141 7.66 1.69 -0.34
CA GLU A 141 8.87 1.07 -0.84
C GLU A 141 9.76 0.68 0.34
N LYS A 142 10.12 -0.59 0.42
CA LYS A 142 11.03 -1.11 1.44
C LYS A 142 11.94 -2.16 0.82
N ASP A 143 13.26 -1.96 0.93
CA ASP A 143 14.28 -2.89 0.40
C ASP A 143 14.04 -3.23 -1.09
N GLY A 144 13.63 -2.26 -1.89
CA GLY A 144 13.31 -2.43 -3.31
C GLY A 144 11.98 -3.12 -3.60
N ALA A 145 11.21 -3.48 -2.58
CA ALA A 145 9.88 -4.07 -2.70
C ALA A 145 8.79 -3.01 -2.56
N TRP A 146 7.81 -3.04 -3.45
CA TRP A 146 6.70 -2.09 -3.53
C TRP A 146 5.38 -2.73 -3.18
N LYS A 147 4.57 -1.99 -2.40
CA LYS A 147 3.23 -2.40 -1.98
C LYS A 147 2.32 -1.18 -1.84
N VAL A 148 1.01 -1.36 -1.93
CA VAL A 148 0.05 -0.29 -1.61
C VAL A 148 0.08 -0.03 -0.11
N PHE A 149 0.29 1.22 0.29
CA PHE A 149 0.20 1.60 1.71
C PHE A 149 -1.25 1.55 2.17
N SER A 150 -2.13 2.20 1.44
CA SER A 150 -3.58 2.17 1.62
C SER A 150 -4.31 2.60 0.36
N TYR A 151 -5.59 2.28 0.28
CA TYR A 151 -6.47 2.78 -0.78
C TYR A 151 -7.07 4.16 -0.48
N VAL A 152 -6.74 4.75 0.67
CA VAL A 152 -7.26 6.07 1.04
C VAL A 152 -6.68 7.11 0.08
N VAL A 153 -7.56 7.76 -0.65
CA VAL A 153 -7.25 8.89 -1.53
C VAL A 153 -7.66 10.16 -0.80
N GLU A 154 -6.74 11.07 -0.59
CA GLU A 154 -7.05 12.39 -0.06
C GLU A 154 -7.70 13.24 -1.17
N GLU A 155 -8.83 13.90 -0.86
CA GLU A 155 -9.51 14.80 -1.78
C GLU A 155 -8.87 16.19 -1.80
#